data_98b056ab825576c27a55f2da59c9bd02
#
_entry.id   98b056ab825576c27a55f2da59c9bd02
#
_cell.length_a   1.000
_cell.length_b   1.000
_cell.length_c   1.000
_cell.angle_alpha   90.00
_cell.angle_beta   90.00
_cell.angle_gamma   90.00
#
_symmetry.space_group_name_H-M   'P 1'
#
loop_
_entity.id
_entity.type
_entity.pdbx_description
1 polymer ?
#
loop_
_entity_poly.entity_id
_entity_poly.type
_entity_poly.pdbx_seq_one_letter_code
_entity_poly.pdbx_strand_id
1 'polypeptide(L)'
;MKYFLKIILINSFFFSFTGIALSNIKDCFEVVNRALFTFNMGLDKVVFKPIARGYSYLPGPVRTGVRNATNNVSHLVQVPNQFLQGKFSDGIKDTGRFIVNTTFGIFGFFDPASKIGLKKSENEDYGQTLGSWGVGHGCYIVLPVFGPTTIRDSIGKFGNVFLDPFY
;
A
#
# COMPACT_ATOMS: atom_id res chain seq x y z
N MET A 1 11.72 6.47 -46.25
CA MET A 1 10.84 5.31 -46.22
C MET A 1 11.41 4.13 -45.39
N LYS A 2 12.67 3.76 -45.49
CA LYS A 2 13.26 2.64 -44.70
C LYS A 2 13.30 2.83 -43.19
N TYR A 3 13.40 4.06 -42.67
CA TYR A 3 13.42 4.35 -41.24
C TYR A 3 12.01 4.36 -40.61
N PHE A 4 11.01 4.74 -41.38
CA PHE A 4 9.61 4.75 -40.93
C PHE A 4 9.08 3.32 -40.70
N LEU A 5 9.48 2.39 -41.56
CA LEU A 5 9.13 0.97 -41.42
C LEU A 5 9.81 0.31 -40.21
N LYS A 6 11.04 0.69 -39.86
CA LYS A 6 11.75 0.21 -38.66
C LYS A 6 11.13 0.71 -37.37
N ILE A 7 10.63 1.95 -37.32
CA ILE A 7 9.95 2.52 -36.15
C ILE A 7 8.61 1.83 -35.93
N ILE A 8 7.87 1.50 -36.98
CA ILE A 8 6.59 0.76 -36.87
C ILE A 8 6.83 -0.67 -36.37
N LEU A 9 7.88 -1.36 -36.85
CA LEU A 9 8.20 -2.71 -36.38
C LEU A 9 8.68 -2.75 -34.92
N ILE A 10 9.41 -1.74 -34.43
CA ILE A 10 9.84 -1.63 -33.05
C ILE A 10 8.64 -1.35 -32.14
N ASN A 11 7.71 -0.46 -32.54
CA ASN A 11 6.48 -0.20 -31.77
C ASN A 11 5.54 -1.43 -31.74
N SER A 12 5.44 -2.22 -32.80
CA SER A 12 4.64 -3.46 -32.82
C SER A 12 5.21 -4.54 -31.91
N PHE A 13 6.52 -4.58 -31.72
CA PHE A 13 7.16 -5.56 -30.83
C PHE A 13 6.97 -5.22 -29.33
N PHE A 14 6.87 -3.93 -28.98
CA PHE A 14 6.61 -3.53 -27.59
C PHE A 14 5.12 -3.67 -27.19
N PHE A 15 4.19 -3.72 -28.15
CA PHE A 15 2.76 -3.85 -27.84
C PHE A 15 2.30 -5.31 -27.61
N SER A 16 3.16 -6.29 -27.89
CA SER A 16 2.79 -7.72 -27.79
C SER A 16 3.08 -8.35 -26.42
N PHE A 17 3.51 -7.59 -25.42
CA PHE A 17 3.86 -8.09 -24.08
C PHE A 17 3.00 -7.51 -22.96
N THR A 18 1.80 -7.04 -23.25
CA THR A 18 0.79 -6.94 -22.20
C THR A 18 0.20 -8.32 -21.97
N GLY A 19 1.01 -9.22 -21.41
CA GLY A 19 0.49 -10.40 -20.76
C GLY A 19 -0.41 -9.92 -19.66
N ILE A 20 -1.73 -10.03 -19.84
CA ILE A 20 -2.70 -9.98 -18.76
C ILE A 20 -2.26 -11.07 -17.80
N ALA A 21 -1.54 -10.70 -16.74
CA ALA A 21 -1.34 -11.57 -15.60
C ALA A 21 -2.74 -11.75 -14.98
N LEU A 22 -3.50 -12.70 -15.54
CA LEU A 22 -4.68 -13.25 -14.89
C LEU A 22 -4.15 -13.94 -13.64
N SER A 23 -4.03 -13.18 -12.56
CA SER A 23 -3.84 -13.74 -11.24
C SER A 23 -5.05 -14.66 -10.98
N ASN A 24 -4.86 -15.95 -11.22
CA ASN A 24 -5.90 -16.96 -11.03
C ASN A 24 -6.01 -17.27 -9.53
N ILE A 25 -6.33 -16.23 -8.73
CA ILE A 25 -6.56 -16.36 -7.30
C ILE A 25 -7.93 -17.00 -7.14
N LYS A 26 -7.94 -18.22 -6.62
CA LYS A 26 -9.18 -19.00 -6.42
C LYS A 26 -10.00 -18.37 -5.28
N ASP A 27 -11.27 -18.09 -5.53
CA ASP A 27 -12.25 -17.77 -4.48
C ASP A 27 -12.76 -19.08 -3.87
N CYS A 28 -12.23 -19.42 -2.69
CA CYS A 28 -12.60 -20.66 -2.00
C CYS A 28 -13.86 -20.51 -1.13
N PHE A 29 -14.29 -19.28 -0.87
CA PHE A 29 -15.35 -18.95 0.09
C PHE A 29 -16.37 -17.98 -0.49
N GLU A 30 -16.74 -18.14 -1.76
CA GLU A 30 -17.54 -17.17 -2.53
C GLU A 30 -18.80 -16.70 -1.78
N VAL A 31 -19.57 -17.62 -1.17
CA VAL A 31 -20.81 -17.29 -0.46
C VAL A 31 -20.53 -16.36 0.74
N VAL A 32 -19.50 -16.70 1.52
CA VAL A 32 -19.09 -15.90 2.69
C VAL A 32 -18.51 -14.56 2.24
N ASN A 33 -17.68 -14.57 1.21
CA ASN A 33 -17.07 -13.37 0.65
C ASN A 33 -18.12 -12.38 0.13
N ARG A 34 -19.16 -12.85 -0.54
CA ARG A 34 -20.29 -12.00 -1.01
C ARG A 34 -21.05 -11.38 0.15
N ALA A 35 -21.33 -12.16 1.22
CA ALA A 35 -22.01 -11.65 2.40
C ALA A 35 -21.18 -10.58 3.12
N LEU A 36 -19.88 -10.83 3.34
CA LEU A 36 -18.96 -9.87 3.97
C LEU A 36 -18.73 -8.63 3.10
N PHE A 37 -18.66 -8.78 1.79
CA PHE A 37 -18.57 -7.66 0.86
C PHE A 37 -19.81 -6.75 0.98
N THR A 38 -21.01 -7.33 1.01
CA THR A 38 -22.26 -6.59 1.19
C THR A 38 -22.30 -5.86 2.55
N PHE A 39 -21.85 -6.53 3.61
CA PHE A 39 -21.69 -5.89 4.93
C PHE A 39 -20.74 -4.68 4.88
N ASN A 40 -19.55 -4.86 4.26
CA ASN A 40 -18.58 -3.79 4.12
C ASN A 40 -19.11 -2.60 3.30
N MET A 41 -19.87 -2.86 2.24
CA MET A 41 -20.54 -1.81 1.46
C MET A 41 -21.59 -1.04 2.29
N GLY A 42 -22.33 -1.74 3.15
CA GLY A 42 -23.24 -1.11 4.11
C GLY A 42 -22.50 -0.23 5.10
N LEU A 43 -21.43 -0.75 5.69
CA LEU A 43 -20.57 -0.03 6.64
C LEU A 43 -19.92 1.21 5.99
N ASP A 44 -19.43 1.09 4.76
CA ASP A 44 -18.88 2.22 4.00
C ASP A 44 -19.92 3.33 3.83
N LYS A 45 -21.15 2.96 3.45
CA LYS A 45 -22.23 3.93 3.22
C LYS A 45 -22.66 4.66 4.48
N VAL A 46 -22.74 3.94 5.62
CA VAL A 46 -23.33 4.47 6.87
C VAL A 46 -22.28 5.12 7.77
N VAL A 47 -21.04 4.63 7.73
CA VAL A 47 -19.97 5.08 8.66
C VAL A 47 -18.85 5.79 7.91
N PHE A 48 -18.15 5.12 6.98
CA PHE A 48 -16.93 5.66 6.41
C PHE A 48 -17.19 6.87 5.49
N LYS A 49 -18.20 6.82 4.64
CA LYS A 49 -18.55 7.97 3.77
C LYS A 49 -18.92 9.23 4.54
N PRO A 50 -19.76 9.22 5.57
CA PRO A 50 -20.02 10.41 6.40
C PRO A 50 -18.75 10.95 7.07
N ILE A 51 -17.92 10.07 7.64
CA ILE A 51 -16.63 10.46 8.26
C ILE A 51 -15.71 11.09 7.21
N ALA A 52 -15.56 10.48 6.05
CA ALA A 52 -14.73 11.00 4.96
C ALA A 52 -15.23 12.37 4.46
N ARG A 53 -16.54 12.56 4.39
CA ARG A 53 -17.13 13.88 4.07
C ARG A 53 -16.78 14.91 5.14
N GLY A 54 -16.97 14.57 6.42
CA GLY A 54 -16.57 15.43 7.54
C GLY A 54 -15.07 15.82 7.46
N TYR A 55 -14.21 14.85 7.23
CA TYR A 55 -12.78 15.07 7.05
C TYR A 55 -12.46 15.98 5.85
N SER A 56 -13.24 15.92 4.79
CA SER A 56 -13.03 16.75 3.60
C SER A 56 -13.24 18.25 3.83
N TYR A 57 -13.98 18.64 4.88
CA TYR A 57 -14.15 20.04 5.27
C TYR A 57 -12.94 20.64 5.99
N LEU A 58 -12.00 19.81 6.46
CA LEU A 58 -10.78 20.33 7.07
C LEU A 58 -9.92 21.11 6.05
N PRO A 59 -9.25 22.20 6.48
CA PRO A 59 -8.33 22.94 5.63
C PRO A 59 -7.25 22.05 5.02
N GLY A 60 -6.84 22.35 3.78
CA GLY A 60 -5.83 21.59 3.05
C GLY A 60 -4.54 21.29 3.84
N PRO A 61 -3.93 22.29 4.51
CA PRO A 61 -2.73 22.08 5.33
C PRO A 61 -2.93 21.06 6.46
N VAL A 62 -4.09 21.06 7.11
CA VAL A 62 -4.42 20.11 8.19
C VAL A 62 -4.51 18.69 7.64
N ARG A 63 -5.24 18.49 6.54
CA ARG A 63 -5.34 17.19 5.88
C ARG A 63 -3.98 16.66 5.41
N THR A 64 -3.12 17.57 4.91
CA THR A 64 -1.76 17.21 4.53
C THR A 64 -0.94 16.80 5.74
N GLY A 65 -1.03 17.52 6.85
CA GLY A 65 -0.33 17.20 8.09
C GLY A 65 -0.75 15.85 8.67
N VAL A 66 -2.06 15.58 8.73
CA VAL A 66 -2.58 14.28 9.18
C VAL A 66 -2.06 13.15 8.29
N ARG A 67 -2.14 13.31 6.97
CA ARG A 67 -1.61 12.30 6.03
C ARG A 67 -0.11 12.08 6.21
N ASN A 68 0.66 13.13 6.43
CA ASN A 68 2.11 13.02 6.64
C ASN A 68 2.40 12.27 7.96
N ALA A 69 1.67 12.59 9.04
CA ALA A 69 1.80 11.92 10.32
C ALA A 69 1.47 10.42 10.21
N THR A 70 0.36 10.07 9.56
CA THR A 70 0.01 8.68 9.29
C THR A 70 1.09 7.97 8.48
N ASN A 71 1.56 8.59 7.39
CA ASN A 71 2.68 8.03 6.62
C ASN A 71 3.96 7.87 7.44
N ASN A 72 4.21 8.76 8.40
CA ASN A 72 5.38 8.67 9.26
C ASN A 72 5.28 7.46 10.21
N VAL A 73 4.10 7.22 10.78
CA VAL A 73 3.86 6.02 11.62
C VAL A 73 3.98 4.75 10.79
N SER A 74 3.50 4.73 9.55
CA SER A 74 3.60 3.56 8.66
C SER A 74 5.04 3.12 8.39
N HIS A 75 6.07 3.97 8.61
CA HIS A 75 7.46 3.55 8.54
C HIS A 75 7.82 2.47 9.58
N LEU A 76 7.06 2.35 10.69
CA LEU A 76 7.24 1.27 11.67
C LEU A 76 6.97 -0.11 11.07
N VAL A 77 6.08 -0.19 10.07
CA VAL A 77 5.83 -1.41 9.29
C VAL A 77 6.76 -1.50 8.09
N GLN A 78 6.90 -0.40 7.34
CA GLN A 78 7.63 -0.40 6.08
C GLN A 78 9.11 -0.72 6.24
N VAL A 79 9.79 -0.08 7.22
CA VAL A 79 11.24 -0.22 7.41
C VAL A 79 11.64 -1.66 7.73
N PRO A 80 11.04 -2.36 8.72
CA PRO A 80 11.33 -3.78 8.95
C PRO A 80 11.12 -4.64 7.70
N ASN A 81 10.02 -4.41 6.96
CA ASN A 81 9.69 -5.18 5.77
C ASN A 81 10.69 -4.95 4.62
N GLN A 82 11.17 -3.71 4.43
CA GLN A 82 12.23 -3.41 3.47
C GLN A 82 13.51 -4.19 3.79
N PHE A 83 13.92 -4.24 5.06
CA PHE A 83 15.07 -5.04 5.48
C PHE A 83 14.85 -6.54 5.27
N LEU A 84 13.68 -7.07 5.64
CA LEU A 84 13.32 -8.49 5.46
C LEU A 84 13.25 -8.91 3.99
N GLN A 85 12.97 -7.97 3.08
CA GLN A 85 12.99 -8.17 1.64
C GLN A 85 14.36 -7.94 1.00
N GLY A 86 15.40 -7.57 1.77
CA GLY A 86 16.73 -7.24 1.27
C GLY A 86 16.85 -5.87 0.60
N LYS A 87 15.85 -5.00 0.74
CA LYS A 87 15.84 -3.61 0.20
C LYS A 87 16.54 -2.65 1.16
N PHE A 88 17.79 -2.93 1.50
CA PHE A 88 18.56 -2.21 2.52
C PHE A 88 18.67 -0.70 2.25
N SER A 89 18.84 -0.28 1.00
CA SER A 89 18.93 1.13 0.62
C SER A 89 17.65 1.88 0.98
N ASP A 90 16.49 1.29 0.70
CA ASP A 90 15.19 1.88 1.00
C ASP A 90 14.92 1.87 2.51
N GLY A 91 15.27 0.78 3.19
CA GLY A 91 15.16 0.67 4.66
C GLY A 91 15.97 1.75 5.39
N ILE A 92 17.22 1.99 4.99
CA ILE A 92 18.07 3.04 5.58
C ILE A 92 17.49 4.43 5.28
N LYS A 93 17.07 4.68 4.05
CA LYS A 93 16.47 5.94 3.63
C LYS A 93 15.19 6.26 4.41
N ASP A 94 14.27 5.30 4.52
CA ASP A 94 13.01 5.50 5.22
C ASP A 94 13.18 5.54 6.74
N THR A 95 14.20 4.87 7.30
CA THR A 95 14.62 5.08 8.70
C THR A 95 15.04 6.53 8.91
N GLY A 96 15.88 7.08 8.03
CA GLY A 96 16.29 8.50 8.08
C GLY A 96 15.09 9.45 7.99
N ARG A 97 14.13 9.16 7.08
CA ARG A 97 12.89 9.93 6.97
C ARG A 97 12.07 9.90 8.26
N PHE A 98 11.88 8.71 8.84
CA PHE A 98 11.15 8.55 10.09
C PHE A 98 11.77 9.39 11.22
N ILE A 99 13.10 9.32 11.40
CA ILE A 99 13.80 10.10 12.43
C ILE A 99 13.65 11.60 12.19
N VAL A 100 13.92 12.08 10.97
CA VAL A 100 13.85 13.51 10.62
C VAL A 100 12.43 14.04 10.75
N ASN A 101 11.44 13.31 10.25
CA ASN A 101 10.06 13.75 10.31
C ASN A 101 9.47 13.68 11.73
N THR A 102 9.90 12.72 12.55
CA THR A 102 9.46 12.62 13.94
C THR A 102 10.03 13.75 14.77
N THR A 103 11.33 14.06 14.61
CA THR A 103 12.03 15.08 15.41
C THR A 103 11.74 16.51 14.94
N PHE A 104 11.96 16.77 13.66
CA PHE A 104 11.83 18.12 13.10
C PHE A 104 10.49 18.39 12.44
N GLY A 105 9.69 17.34 12.21
CA GLY A 105 8.37 17.41 11.58
C GLY A 105 7.20 17.35 12.55
N ILE A 106 7.42 17.47 13.87
CA ILE A 106 6.39 17.35 14.92
C ILE A 106 5.63 16.01 14.73
N PHE A 107 6.29 14.91 15.09
CA PHE A 107 5.78 13.54 14.92
C PHE A 107 5.33 13.20 13.48
N GLY A 108 5.95 13.85 12.47
CA GLY A 108 5.64 13.62 11.07
C GLY A 108 4.49 14.45 10.51
N PHE A 109 3.92 15.40 11.28
CA PHE A 109 2.90 16.32 10.75
C PHE A 109 3.43 17.15 9.57
N PHE A 110 4.70 17.58 9.66
CA PHE A 110 5.44 18.14 8.53
C PHE A 110 6.37 17.08 7.94
N ASP A 111 6.79 17.28 6.67
CA ASP A 111 7.73 16.39 5.97
C ASP A 111 9.02 17.14 5.59
N PRO A 112 9.88 17.49 6.59
CA PRO A 112 11.18 18.08 6.31
C PRO A 112 12.13 17.11 5.59
N ALA A 113 11.98 15.79 5.73
CA ALA A 113 12.80 14.80 5.06
C ALA A 113 12.72 14.93 3.53
N SER A 114 11.55 15.18 2.98
CA SER A 114 11.40 15.44 1.53
C SER A 114 12.12 16.70 1.07
N LYS A 115 12.18 17.74 1.92
CA LYS A 115 12.86 19.01 1.60
C LYS A 115 14.38 18.87 1.54
N ILE A 116 14.95 17.91 2.28
CA ILE A 116 16.40 17.62 2.25
C ILE A 116 16.76 16.53 1.23
N GLY A 117 15.80 16.13 0.36
CA GLY A 117 16.05 15.21 -0.74
C GLY A 117 15.84 13.73 -0.42
N LEU A 118 15.40 13.37 0.79
CA LEU A 118 15.04 12.01 1.13
C LEU A 118 13.65 11.70 0.55
N LYS A 119 13.59 11.14 -0.66
CA LYS A 119 12.33 10.74 -1.29
C LYS A 119 11.75 9.50 -0.61
N LYS A 120 10.41 9.44 -0.51
CA LYS A 120 9.69 8.28 0.01
C LYS A 120 9.93 7.07 -0.91
N SER A 121 10.18 5.91 -0.31
CA SER A 121 10.26 4.63 -1.00
C SER A 121 8.86 4.05 -1.24
N GLU A 122 8.78 2.91 -1.92
CA GLU A 122 7.54 2.17 -2.07
C GLU A 122 7.06 1.62 -0.72
N ASN A 123 5.74 1.59 -0.54
CA ASN A 123 5.17 1.03 0.68
C ASN A 123 5.36 -0.49 0.69
N GLU A 124 5.88 -1.00 1.78
CA GLU A 124 6.09 -2.42 2.02
C GLU A 124 5.33 -2.89 3.25
N ASP A 125 4.84 -4.12 3.19
CA ASP A 125 4.10 -4.76 4.26
C ASP A 125 4.49 -6.24 4.44
N TYR A 126 4.04 -6.87 5.51
CA TYR A 126 4.35 -8.28 5.77
C TYR A 126 3.76 -9.24 4.74
N GLY A 127 2.63 -8.91 4.10
CA GLY A 127 2.06 -9.70 3.01
C GLY A 127 2.97 -9.73 1.78
N GLN A 128 3.55 -8.57 1.43
CA GLN A 128 4.54 -8.46 0.36
C GLN A 128 5.85 -9.16 0.73
N THR A 129 6.27 -9.05 1.99
CA THR A 129 7.46 -9.76 2.50
C THR A 129 7.31 -11.29 2.37
N LEU A 130 6.18 -11.83 2.81
CA LEU A 130 5.86 -13.25 2.62
C LEU A 130 5.84 -13.63 1.13
N GLY A 131 5.33 -12.75 0.27
CA GLY A 131 5.35 -12.94 -1.18
C GLY A 131 6.77 -12.98 -1.75
N SER A 132 7.66 -12.10 -1.30
CA SER A 132 9.07 -12.10 -1.72
C SER A 132 9.83 -13.35 -1.28
N TRP A 133 9.40 -14.01 -0.20
CA TRP A 133 9.92 -15.28 0.27
C TRP A 133 9.29 -16.49 -0.44
N GLY A 134 8.42 -16.26 -1.45
CA GLY A 134 7.83 -17.33 -2.26
C GLY A 134 6.51 -17.89 -1.69
N VAL A 135 5.95 -17.31 -0.64
CA VAL A 135 4.64 -17.71 -0.13
C VAL A 135 3.55 -17.31 -1.13
N GLY A 136 2.81 -18.28 -1.64
CA GLY A 136 1.70 -18.06 -2.58
C GLY A 136 0.55 -17.26 -1.94
N HIS A 137 -0.29 -16.64 -2.78
CA HIS A 137 -1.42 -15.81 -2.32
C HIS A 137 -2.45 -16.59 -1.49
N GLY A 138 -2.62 -17.90 -1.77
CA GLY A 138 -3.71 -18.70 -1.23
C GLY A 138 -5.06 -18.31 -1.84
N CYS A 139 -6.15 -18.56 -1.11
CA CYS A 139 -7.50 -18.21 -1.53
C CYS A 139 -7.80 -16.72 -1.38
N TYR A 140 -8.65 -16.22 -2.26
CA TYR A 140 -9.29 -14.91 -2.08
C TYR A 140 -10.26 -14.94 -0.90
N ILE A 141 -10.21 -13.95 -0.03
CA ILE A 141 -11.12 -13.78 1.09
C ILE A 141 -11.52 -12.31 1.25
N VAL A 142 -12.68 -12.08 1.81
CA VAL A 142 -13.13 -10.74 2.21
C VAL A 142 -13.15 -10.68 3.73
N LEU A 143 -12.42 -9.74 4.31
CA LEU A 143 -12.42 -9.51 5.76
C LEU A 143 -13.45 -8.44 6.12
N PRO A 144 -14.15 -8.59 7.27
CA PRO A 144 -15.00 -7.53 7.80
C PRO A 144 -14.16 -6.27 8.02
N VAL A 145 -14.66 -5.11 7.62
CA VAL A 145 -14.00 -3.79 7.72
C VAL A 145 -12.82 -3.62 6.77
N PHE A 146 -11.90 -4.60 6.70
CA PHE A 146 -10.66 -4.52 5.90
C PHE A 146 -10.84 -4.77 4.40
N GLY A 147 -12.00 -5.34 4.01
CA GLY A 147 -12.33 -5.56 2.60
C GLY A 147 -11.63 -6.76 1.94
N PRO A 148 -11.54 -6.75 0.60
CA PRO A 148 -10.98 -7.86 -0.17
C PRO A 148 -9.47 -8.02 0.04
N THR A 149 -9.02 -9.29 0.14
CA THR A 149 -7.62 -9.64 0.39
C THR A 149 -7.35 -11.11 0.00
N THR A 150 -6.14 -11.61 0.26
CA THR A 150 -5.80 -13.03 0.15
C THR A 150 -5.45 -13.59 1.53
N ILE A 151 -5.38 -14.92 1.67
CA ILE A 151 -4.97 -15.53 2.95
C ILE A 151 -3.59 -15.03 3.36
N ARG A 152 -2.61 -15.02 2.44
CA ARG A 152 -1.25 -14.52 2.70
C ARG A 152 -1.27 -13.07 3.19
N ASP A 153 -1.96 -12.21 2.45
CA ASP A 153 -1.97 -10.78 2.73
C ASP A 153 -2.79 -10.45 4.00
N SER A 154 -3.75 -11.31 4.36
CA SER A 154 -4.45 -11.23 5.65
C SER A 154 -3.52 -11.48 6.82
N ILE A 155 -2.70 -12.53 6.74
CA ILE A 155 -1.68 -12.82 7.76
C ILE A 155 -0.72 -11.64 7.89
N GLY A 156 -0.30 -11.07 6.75
CA GLY A 156 0.50 -9.86 6.71
C GLY A 156 -0.19 -8.66 7.38
N LYS A 157 -1.47 -8.42 7.09
CA LYS A 157 -2.25 -7.33 7.72
C LYS A 157 -2.33 -7.47 9.24
N PHE A 158 -2.52 -8.68 9.75
CA PHE A 158 -2.48 -8.88 11.21
C PHE A 158 -1.12 -8.52 11.80
N GLY A 159 -0.01 -8.88 11.14
CA GLY A 159 1.32 -8.45 11.55
C GLY A 159 1.49 -6.93 11.53
N ASN A 160 0.97 -6.26 10.49
CA ASN A 160 1.04 -4.81 10.35
C ASN A 160 0.30 -4.08 11.48
N VAL A 161 -0.91 -4.52 11.85
CA VAL A 161 -1.75 -3.89 12.89
C VAL A 161 -1.05 -3.80 14.25
N PHE A 162 -0.16 -4.74 14.58
CA PHE A 162 0.62 -4.70 15.83
C PHE A 162 1.66 -3.57 15.85
N LEU A 163 2.13 -3.10 14.69
CA LEU A 163 3.16 -2.08 14.57
C LEU A 163 2.61 -0.72 14.11
N ASP A 164 1.51 -0.72 13.37
CA ASP A 164 0.86 0.50 12.86
C ASP A 164 -0.65 0.44 13.13
N PRO A 165 -1.17 1.19 14.10
CA PRO A 165 -2.59 1.21 14.43
C PRO A 165 -3.47 1.88 13.34
N PHE A 166 -2.86 2.50 12.32
CA PHE A 166 -3.56 3.16 11.21
C PHE A 166 -3.49 2.35 9.90
N TYR A 167 -2.93 1.15 9.97
CA TYR A 167 -2.77 0.29 8.80
C TYR A 167 -4.09 -0.33 8.32
#